data_62c4beec5a9e31c600b01c277f40dba7
#
_entry.id   62c4beec5a9e31c600b01c277f40dba7
#
_cell.length_a   1.000
_cell.length_b   1.000
_cell.length_c   1.000
_cell.angle_alpha   90.00
_cell.angle_beta   90.00
_cell.angle_gamma   90.00
#
_symmetry.space_group_name_H-M   'P 1'
#
loop_
_entity.id
_entity.type
_entity.pdbx_description
1 polymer ?
#
loop_
_entity_poly.entity_id
_entity_poly.type
_entity_poly.pdbx_seq_one_letter_code
_entity_poly.pdbx_strand_id
1 'polypeptide(L)'
;MAWINIVLILILVWLFGGQFYTYFIGKRHATILNNEDFKKGMHRAQIIDVREPKDFKKGHILGARNMPFSQYKLFKDSLRKDMPVYLYDDTKTVAPRMASKLHKNGYSDLYILKSGFDKWDGKTKSKG
;
A
#
# COMPACT_ATOMS: atom_id res chain seq x y z
N MET A 1 36.32 3.84 30.25
CA MET A 1 36.10 3.58 28.83
C MET A 1 34.60 3.52 28.45
N ALA A 2 33.73 4.04 29.32
CA ALA A 2 32.30 4.14 29.04
C ALA A 2 31.98 5.05 27.84
N TRP A 3 32.81 6.03 27.55
CA TRP A 3 32.57 6.93 26.43
C TRP A 3 32.71 6.25 25.05
N ILE A 4 33.55 5.20 24.94
CA ILE A 4 33.70 4.43 23.70
C ILE A 4 32.38 3.69 23.40
N ASN A 5 31.73 3.12 24.42
CA ASN A 5 30.43 2.46 24.27
C ASN A 5 29.37 3.45 23.85
N ILE A 6 29.36 4.64 24.39
CA ILE A 6 28.43 5.70 24.01
C ILE A 6 28.65 6.11 22.55
N VAL A 7 29.87 6.28 22.11
CA VAL A 7 30.21 6.63 20.73
C VAL A 7 29.75 5.51 19.78
N LEU A 8 30.00 4.24 20.14
CA LEU A 8 29.54 3.10 19.32
C LEU A 8 28.04 3.05 19.21
N ILE A 9 27.33 3.28 20.30
CA ILE A 9 25.85 3.32 20.29
C ILE A 9 25.37 4.46 19.39
N LEU A 10 25.96 5.64 19.46
CA LEU A 10 25.59 6.76 18.61
C LEU A 10 25.84 6.47 17.13
N ILE A 11 26.94 5.79 16.80
CA ILE A 11 27.24 5.38 15.43
C ILE A 11 26.18 4.37 14.93
N LEU A 12 25.83 3.39 15.76
CA LEU A 12 24.81 2.40 15.42
C LEU A 12 23.45 3.05 15.19
N VAL A 13 23.05 3.98 16.06
CA VAL A 13 21.80 4.72 15.89
C VAL A 13 21.84 5.54 14.60
N TRP A 14 22.98 6.14 14.29
CA TRP A 14 23.13 6.92 13.06
C TRP A 14 23.05 6.04 11.81
N LEU A 15 23.69 4.86 11.83
CA LEU A 15 23.71 3.94 10.68
C LEU A 15 22.37 3.25 10.46
N PHE A 16 21.69 2.83 11.53
CA PHE A 16 20.46 2.02 11.44
C PHE A 16 19.19 2.80 11.71
N GLY A 17 19.29 3.96 12.36
CA GLY A 17 18.14 4.78 12.69
C GLY A 17 17.36 5.25 11.47
N GLY A 18 18.03 5.55 10.36
CA GLY A 18 17.40 5.96 9.12
C GLY A 18 16.55 4.87 8.50
N GLN A 19 16.98 3.60 8.61
CA GLN A 19 16.21 2.47 8.10
C GLN A 19 14.95 2.22 8.94
N PHE A 20 15.06 2.33 10.24
CA PHE A 20 13.91 2.25 11.12
C PHE A 20 12.93 3.39 10.86
N TYR A 21 13.43 4.58 10.66
CA TYR A 21 12.62 5.75 10.39
C TYR A 21 11.82 5.62 9.10
N THR A 22 12.46 5.17 8.01
CA THR A 22 11.75 4.94 6.73
C THR A 22 10.75 3.80 6.84
N TYR A 23 11.07 2.76 7.60
CA TYR A 23 10.14 1.65 7.84
C TYR A 23 8.89 2.13 8.60
N PHE A 24 9.06 2.91 9.65
CA PHE A 24 7.94 3.45 10.42
C PHE A 24 7.11 4.45 9.61
N ILE A 25 7.74 5.31 8.83
CA ILE A 25 7.03 6.27 7.99
C ILE A 25 6.24 5.55 6.91
N GLY A 26 6.80 4.52 6.28
CA GLY A 26 6.09 3.71 5.30
C GLY A 26 4.82 3.07 5.88
N LYS A 27 4.85 2.68 7.16
CA LYS A 27 3.67 2.13 7.84
C LYS A 27 2.65 3.20 8.26
N ARG A 28 3.07 4.44 8.43
CA ARG A 28 2.16 5.53 8.83
C ARG A 28 1.24 5.99 7.70
N HIS A 29 1.64 5.80 6.45
CA HIS A 29 0.87 6.26 5.30
C HIS A 29 -0.32 5.36 5.00
N ALA A 30 -0.28 4.09 5.43
CA ALA A 30 -1.34 3.14 5.15
C ALA A 30 -1.41 2.08 6.25
N THR A 31 -2.62 1.63 6.53
CA THR A 31 -2.88 0.51 7.44
C THR A 31 -2.88 -0.79 6.63
N ILE A 32 -2.19 -1.81 7.13
CA ILE A 32 -2.12 -3.09 6.46
C ILE A 32 -3.24 -3.99 6.98
N LEU A 33 -4.06 -4.53 6.07
CA LEU A 33 -5.19 -5.38 6.39
C LEU A 33 -4.98 -6.80 5.88
N ASN A 34 -5.39 -7.79 6.68
CA ASN A 34 -5.45 -9.17 6.20
C ASN A 34 -6.70 -9.36 5.31
N ASN A 35 -6.86 -10.57 4.73
CA ASN A 35 -7.98 -10.83 3.83
C ASN A 35 -9.34 -10.60 4.49
N GLU A 36 -9.51 -11.06 5.74
CA GLU A 36 -10.77 -10.90 6.45
C GLU A 36 -11.15 -9.45 6.70
N ASP A 37 -10.20 -8.66 7.21
CA ASP A 37 -10.44 -7.24 7.49
C ASP A 37 -10.67 -6.45 6.22
N PHE A 38 -9.95 -6.80 5.15
CA PHE A 38 -10.14 -6.18 3.84
C PHE A 38 -11.56 -6.45 3.32
N LYS A 39 -12.03 -7.70 3.41
CA LYS A 39 -13.39 -8.07 3.01
C LYS A 39 -14.46 -7.31 3.78
N LYS A 40 -14.26 -7.12 5.09
CA LYS A 40 -15.25 -6.43 5.94
C LYS A 40 -15.48 -4.98 5.53
N GLY A 41 -14.44 -4.30 5.08
CA GLY A 41 -14.51 -2.87 4.76
C GLY A 41 -14.65 -2.54 3.29
N MET A 42 -14.46 -3.51 2.40
CA MET A 42 -14.33 -3.22 0.97
C MET A 42 -15.59 -2.62 0.34
N HIS A 43 -16.77 -2.93 0.86
CA HIS A 43 -18.03 -2.37 0.32
C HIS A 43 -18.18 -0.87 0.64
N ARG A 44 -17.40 -0.33 1.57
CA ARG A 44 -17.39 1.09 1.92
C ARG A 44 -16.16 1.80 1.42
N ALA A 45 -15.35 1.15 0.62
CA ALA A 45 -14.04 1.64 0.21
C ALA A 45 -13.91 1.69 -1.30
N GLN A 46 -12.96 2.48 -1.76
CA GLN A 46 -12.51 2.49 -3.14
C GLN A 46 -11.42 1.45 -3.28
N ILE A 47 -11.67 0.36 -3.99
CA ILE A 47 -10.71 -0.74 -4.15
C ILE A 47 -9.90 -0.51 -5.41
N ILE A 48 -8.58 -0.41 -5.26
CA ILE A 48 -7.67 -0.03 -6.34
C ILE A 48 -6.62 -1.10 -6.55
N ASP A 49 -6.57 -1.63 -7.76
CA ASP A 49 -5.53 -2.55 -8.22
C ASP A 49 -4.43 -1.71 -8.86
N VAL A 50 -3.23 -1.72 -8.27
CA VAL A 50 -2.11 -0.91 -8.75
C VAL A 50 -1.20 -1.65 -9.72
N ARG A 51 -1.59 -2.86 -10.13
CA ARG A 51 -0.85 -3.65 -11.11
C ARG A 51 -1.05 -3.10 -12.53
N GLU A 52 -0.28 -3.64 -13.46
CA GLU A 52 -0.43 -3.25 -14.85
C GLU A 52 -1.76 -3.77 -15.44
N PRO A 53 -2.30 -3.12 -16.49
CA PRO A 53 -3.62 -3.49 -17.03
C PRO A 53 -3.74 -4.94 -17.47
N LYS A 54 -2.66 -5.54 -17.99
CA LYS A 54 -2.71 -6.95 -18.43
C LYS A 54 -2.95 -7.90 -17.25
N ASP A 55 -2.38 -7.61 -16.09
CA ASP A 55 -2.56 -8.42 -14.89
C ASP A 55 -3.97 -8.25 -14.34
N PHE A 56 -4.47 -7.03 -14.34
CA PHE A 56 -5.85 -6.72 -13.94
C PHE A 56 -6.87 -7.49 -14.78
N LYS A 57 -6.64 -7.54 -16.09
CA LYS A 57 -7.55 -8.24 -17.01
C LYS A 57 -7.58 -9.75 -16.78
N LYS A 58 -6.45 -10.35 -16.39
CA LYS A 58 -6.35 -11.78 -16.10
C LYS A 58 -7.16 -12.17 -14.87
N GLY A 59 -7.28 -11.29 -13.92
CA GLY A 59 -8.03 -11.51 -12.71
C GLY A 59 -7.79 -10.39 -11.71
N HIS A 60 -8.84 -9.96 -11.04
CA HIS A 60 -8.76 -8.90 -10.04
C HIS A 60 -9.85 -9.10 -9.00
N ILE A 61 -9.72 -8.44 -7.87
CA ILE A 61 -10.74 -8.47 -6.82
C ILE A 61 -12.03 -7.87 -7.37
N LEU A 62 -13.16 -8.54 -7.14
CA LEU A 62 -14.45 -8.07 -7.60
C LEU A 62 -14.73 -6.67 -7.06
N GLY A 63 -15.05 -5.73 -7.96
CA GLY A 63 -15.28 -4.34 -7.60
C GLY A 63 -14.06 -3.45 -7.64
N ALA A 64 -12.88 -3.99 -7.92
CA ALA A 64 -11.66 -3.20 -7.99
C ALA A 64 -11.57 -2.41 -9.30
N ARG A 65 -10.96 -1.23 -9.21
CA ARG A 65 -10.62 -0.40 -10.37
C ARG A 65 -9.12 -0.50 -10.61
N ASN A 66 -8.71 -0.51 -11.87
CA ASN A 66 -7.30 -0.55 -12.22
C ASN A 66 -6.73 0.86 -12.31
N MET A 67 -5.77 1.14 -11.45
CA MET A 67 -5.00 2.39 -11.49
C MET A 67 -3.53 2.03 -11.41
N PRO A 68 -2.90 1.67 -12.55
CA PRO A 68 -1.52 1.22 -12.55
C PRO A 68 -0.58 2.25 -11.93
N PHE A 69 0.34 1.78 -11.10
CA PHE A 69 1.31 2.66 -10.47
C PHE A 69 2.12 3.47 -11.50
N SER A 70 2.43 2.85 -12.65
CA SER A 70 3.15 3.52 -13.75
C SER A 70 2.40 4.72 -14.31
N GLN A 71 1.08 4.78 -14.12
CA GLN A 71 0.22 5.84 -14.65
C GLN A 71 -0.40 6.68 -13.52
N TYR A 72 0.25 6.73 -12.37
CA TYR A 72 -0.26 7.44 -11.20
C TYR A 72 -0.67 8.89 -11.52
N LYS A 73 0.12 9.60 -12.32
CA LYS A 73 -0.16 11.01 -12.64
C LYS A 73 -1.50 11.21 -13.34
N LEU A 74 -1.97 10.20 -14.08
CA LEU A 74 -3.27 10.28 -14.76
C LEU A 74 -4.45 10.10 -13.82
N PHE A 75 -4.26 9.35 -12.74
CA PHE A 75 -5.36 8.94 -11.85
C PHE A 75 -5.36 9.60 -10.48
N LYS A 76 -4.30 10.33 -10.13
CA LYS A 76 -4.08 10.82 -8.76
C LYS A 76 -5.24 11.62 -8.16
N ASP A 77 -6.03 12.29 -9.01
CA ASP A 77 -7.13 13.12 -8.54
C ASP A 77 -8.51 12.50 -8.78
N SER A 78 -8.56 11.26 -9.29
CA SER A 78 -9.83 10.60 -9.62
C SER A 78 -10.46 9.88 -8.44
N LEU A 79 -9.73 9.72 -7.34
CA LEU A 79 -10.25 9.07 -6.13
C LEU A 79 -10.85 10.11 -5.17
N ARG A 80 -11.83 9.67 -4.40
CA ARG A 80 -12.43 10.50 -3.37
C ARG A 80 -11.54 10.51 -2.13
N LYS A 81 -11.34 11.70 -1.56
CA LYS A 81 -10.55 11.86 -0.32
C LYS A 81 -11.38 11.60 0.93
N ASP A 82 -12.70 11.62 0.81
CA ASP A 82 -13.64 11.39 1.93
C ASP A 82 -14.04 9.93 2.10
N MET A 83 -13.46 9.02 1.33
CA MET A 83 -13.70 7.58 1.43
C MET A 83 -12.37 6.83 1.62
N PRO A 84 -12.39 5.70 2.34
CA PRO A 84 -11.19 4.86 2.42
C PRO A 84 -10.72 4.40 1.04
N VAL A 85 -9.41 4.32 0.86
CA VAL A 85 -8.78 3.78 -0.35
C VAL A 85 -8.09 2.48 0.01
N TYR A 86 -8.52 1.38 -0.60
CA TYR A 86 -7.98 0.04 -0.38
C TYR A 86 -7.13 -0.35 -1.58
N LEU A 87 -5.84 -0.50 -1.36
CA LEU A 87 -4.85 -0.77 -2.40
C LEU A 87 -4.37 -2.21 -2.33
N TYR A 88 -4.11 -2.81 -3.48
CA TYR A 88 -3.42 -4.10 -3.53
C TYR A 88 -2.62 -4.24 -4.83
N ASP A 89 -1.57 -5.05 -4.73
CA ASP A 89 -0.79 -5.52 -5.87
C ASP A 89 -0.66 -7.05 -5.78
N ASP A 90 0.32 -7.63 -6.45
CA ASP A 90 0.53 -9.08 -6.38
C ASP A 90 1.08 -9.51 -5.02
N THR A 91 2.10 -8.80 -4.51
CA THR A 91 2.88 -9.22 -3.36
C THR A 91 3.16 -8.14 -2.33
N LYS A 92 2.48 -6.99 -2.37
CA LYS A 92 2.69 -5.87 -1.45
C LYS A 92 4.03 -5.14 -1.66
N THR A 93 4.54 -5.08 -2.89
CA THR A 93 5.75 -4.30 -3.20
C THR A 93 5.43 -2.92 -3.74
N VAL A 94 4.43 -2.82 -4.60
CA VAL A 94 4.06 -1.58 -5.29
C VAL A 94 3.00 -0.80 -4.52
N ALA A 95 2.09 -1.50 -3.85
CA ALA A 95 1.01 -0.84 -3.10
C ALA A 95 1.52 0.16 -2.05
N PRO A 96 2.57 -0.13 -1.27
CA PRO A 96 3.11 0.88 -0.34
C PRO A 96 3.64 2.13 -1.04
N ARG A 97 4.21 1.99 -2.22
CA ARG A 97 4.69 3.13 -3.01
C ARG A 97 3.52 3.99 -3.49
N MET A 98 2.45 3.35 -3.94
CA MET A 98 1.23 4.07 -4.33
C MET A 98 0.62 4.79 -3.14
N ALA A 99 0.55 4.14 -1.97
CA ALA A 99 0.04 4.75 -0.74
C ALA A 99 0.84 6.00 -0.37
N SER A 100 2.17 5.94 -0.48
CA SER A 100 3.03 7.08 -0.19
C SER A 100 2.74 8.24 -1.14
N LYS A 101 2.57 7.98 -2.42
CA LYS A 101 2.25 9.03 -3.41
C LYS A 101 0.87 9.62 -3.17
N LEU A 102 -0.12 8.79 -2.86
CA LEU A 102 -1.47 9.26 -2.54
C LEU A 102 -1.47 10.10 -1.27
N HIS A 103 -0.71 9.69 -0.25
CA HIS A 103 -0.59 10.46 0.98
C HIS A 103 -0.05 11.87 0.69
N LYS A 104 0.97 11.98 -0.14
CA LYS A 104 1.53 13.28 -0.54
C LYS A 104 0.52 14.13 -1.31
N ASN A 105 -0.44 13.48 -1.98
CA ASN A 105 -1.49 14.18 -2.73
C ASN A 105 -2.76 14.44 -1.88
N GLY A 106 -2.67 14.28 -0.56
CA GLY A 106 -3.75 14.65 0.36
C GLY A 106 -4.71 13.52 0.76
N TYR A 107 -4.43 12.28 0.38
CA TYR A 107 -5.23 11.13 0.82
C TYR A 107 -4.69 10.63 2.16
N SER A 108 -5.55 10.50 3.16
CA SER A 108 -5.14 10.12 4.51
C SER A 108 -5.69 8.77 4.97
N ASP A 109 -6.76 8.28 4.37
CA ASP A 109 -7.43 7.04 4.79
C ASP A 109 -7.08 5.91 3.83
N LEU A 110 -5.84 5.41 3.95
CA LEU A 110 -5.24 4.46 3.04
C LEU A 110 -5.03 3.11 3.70
N TYR A 111 -5.30 2.03 2.97
CA TYR A 111 -5.18 0.65 3.44
C TYR A 111 -4.54 -0.21 2.36
N ILE A 112 -3.80 -1.23 2.78
CA ILE A 112 -3.10 -2.15 1.87
C ILE A 112 -3.45 -3.58 2.24
N LEU A 113 -3.77 -4.40 1.24
CA LEU A 113 -3.97 -5.84 1.43
C LEU A 113 -2.63 -6.52 1.70
N LYS A 114 -2.49 -7.11 2.89
CA LYS A 114 -1.23 -7.69 3.36
C LYS A 114 -0.69 -8.79 2.43
N SER A 115 -1.57 -9.69 2.01
CA SER A 115 -1.17 -10.86 1.21
C SER A 115 -1.04 -10.58 -0.28
N GLY A 116 -1.58 -9.45 -0.76
CA GLY A 116 -1.66 -9.17 -2.18
C GLY A 116 -2.67 -10.06 -2.89
N PHE A 117 -2.80 -9.88 -4.20
CA PHE A 117 -3.77 -10.65 -5.00
C PHE A 117 -3.43 -12.14 -5.05
N ASP A 118 -2.15 -12.49 -5.02
CA ASP A 118 -1.71 -13.89 -5.12
C ASP A 118 -2.33 -14.80 -4.06
N LYS A 119 -2.62 -14.25 -2.88
CA LYS A 119 -3.20 -15.02 -1.77
C LYS A 119 -4.60 -14.55 -1.40
N TRP A 120 -5.25 -13.82 -2.30
CA TRP A 120 -6.62 -13.38 -2.09
C TRP A 120 -7.58 -14.57 -2.18
N ASP A 121 -8.45 -14.71 -1.20
CA ASP A 121 -9.41 -15.80 -1.11
C ASP A 121 -10.87 -15.35 -1.29
N GLY A 122 -11.09 -14.09 -1.64
CA GLY A 122 -12.42 -13.56 -1.90
C GLY A 122 -12.84 -13.67 -3.36
N LYS A 123 -13.93 -13.02 -3.69
CA LYS A 123 -14.49 -13.04 -5.05
C LYS A 123 -13.61 -12.26 -6.02
N THR A 124 -13.45 -12.80 -7.23
CA THR A 124 -12.65 -12.19 -8.29
C THR A 124 -13.45 -12.07 -9.57
N LYS A 125 -12.94 -11.27 -10.48
CA LYS A 125 -13.50 -11.08 -11.81
C LYS A 125 -12.34 -11.07 -12.81
N SER A 126 -12.58 -11.56 -14.03
CA SER A 126 -11.61 -11.47 -15.11
C SER A 126 -12.29 -10.96 -16.37
N LYS A 127 -11.51 -10.23 -17.18
CA LYS A 127 -11.93 -9.77 -18.51
C LYS A 127 -11.14 -10.59 -19.52
N GLY A 128 -11.32 -11.89 -19.44
CA GLY A 128 -10.61 -12.80 -20.35
C GLY A 128 -11.29 -13.00 -21.65
#